data_35cfc21794066ec4a5e42be019f85793
#
_entry.id   35cfc21794066ec4a5e42be019f85793
#
_cell.length_a   1.000
_cell.length_b   1.000
_cell.length_c   1.000
_cell.angle_alpha   90.00
_cell.angle_beta   90.00
_cell.angle_gamma   90.00
#
_symmetry.space_group_name_H-M   'P 1'
#
loop_
_entity.id
_entity.type
_entity.pdbx_description
1 polymer ?
#
loop_
_entity_poly.entity_id
_entity_poly.type
_entity_poly.pdbx_seq_one_letter_code
_entity_poly.pdbx_strand_id
1 'polypeptide(L)'
;MDGSSFVFPNDPHVAWSIMIVLYPYITGLVAGAFVVSSLYHVFHQEVLRPVARLALVTALCFCAFATVPLLLHLHHPERAFNIMITPSATSAMSGFGIIYNLYMLLLVVEVWLVFRADIVARAQTSRGPAGLLYRILSLGDRTVTEESRTADAWLIRWLSIAGIPAACILHGYVGFLFG
;
A
#
# COMPACT_ATOMS: atom_id res chain seq x y z
N MET A 1 -30.31 -28.04 -9.99
CA MET A 1 -29.77 -26.70 -9.64
C MET A 1 -28.41 -26.93 -9.01
N ASP A 2 -27.39 -26.92 -9.85
CA ASP A 2 -26.06 -27.17 -9.41
C ASP A 2 -25.52 -25.90 -8.72
N GLY A 3 -25.39 -25.99 -7.41
CA GLY A 3 -24.91 -24.92 -6.54
C GLY A 3 -23.40 -24.70 -6.61
N SER A 4 -22.80 -24.78 -7.78
CA SER A 4 -21.44 -24.35 -7.98
C SER A 4 -21.41 -22.82 -8.02
N SER A 5 -21.28 -22.20 -6.84
CA SER A 5 -20.92 -20.80 -6.76
C SER A 5 -19.50 -20.67 -7.31
N PHE A 6 -19.37 -20.18 -8.52
CA PHE A 6 -18.07 -19.95 -9.15
C PHE A 6 -17.31 -18.86 -8.46
N VAL A 7 -16.28 -19.25 -7.77
CA VAL A 7 -15.25 -18.32 -7.24
C VAL A 7 -14.13 -18.11 -8.27
N PHE A 8 -14.00 -19.01 -9.24
CA PHE A 8 -12.95 -19.02 -10.27
C PHE A 8 -13.48 -18.63 -11.65
N PRO A 9 -12.62 -18.16 -12.56
CA PRO A 9 -13.01 -17.83 -13.92
C PRO A 9 -13.57 -19.05 -14.65
N ASN A 10 -14.66 -18.85 -15.39
CA ASN A 10 -15.38 -19.90 -16.11
C ASN A 10 -14.69 -20.34 -17.41
N ASP A 11 -13.51 -19.81 -17.70
CA ASP A 11 -12.79 -20.17 -18.90
C ASP A 11 -11.91 -21.41 -18.63
N PRO A 12 -12.11 -22.53 -19.32
CA PRO A 12 -11.27 -23.73 -19.20
C PRO A 12 -9.87 -23.52 -19.72
N HIS A 13 -9.61 -22.43 -20.45
CA HIS A 13 -8.30 -22.06 -20.98
C HIS A 13 -7.83 -20.74 -20.36
N VAL A 14 -7.37 -20.79 -19.13
CA VAL A 14 -6.78 -19.63 -18.47
C VAL A 14 -5.40 -19.35 -19.07
N ALA A 15 -5.32 -18.41 -20.00
CA ALA A 15 -4.06 -17.94 -20.57
C ALA A 15 -3.43 -16.90 -19.64
N TRP A 16 -2.65 -17.35 -18.67
CA TRP A 16 -1.89 -16.48 -17.78
C TRP A 16 -0.67 -15.91 -18.51
N SER A 17 -0.67 -14.62 -18.77
CA SER A 17 0.50 -13.93 -19.31
C SER A 17 1.54 -13.69 -18.22
N ILE A 18 2.78 -13.41 -18.64
CA ILE A 18 3.85 -13.01 -17.72
C ILE A 18 3.48 -11.82 -16.83
N MET A 19 2.56 -10.97 -17.29
CA MET A 19 2.08 -9.82 -16.53
C MET A 19 1.34 -10.24 -15.25
N ILE A 20 0.55 -11.32 -15.31
CA ILE A 20 -0.14 -11.88 -14.14
C ILE A 20 0.89 -12.46 -13.15
N VAL A 21 1.95 -13.09 -13.64
CA VAL A 21 3.01 -13.65 -12.77
C VAL A 21 3.83 -12.56 -12.10
N LEU A 22 4.06 -11.43 -12.78
CA LEU A 22 4.79 -10.28 -12.22
C LEU A 22 4.05 -9.64 -11.05
N TYR A 23 2.72 -9.65 -11.06
CA TYR A 23 1.93 -9.01 -10.01
C TYR A 23 2.20 -9.60 -8.60
N PRO A 24 2.04 -10.92 -8.33
CA PRO A 24 2.35 -11.49 -7.02
C PRO A 24 3.83 -11.34 -6.64
N TYR A 25 4.75 -11.34 -7.59
CA TYR A 25 6.15 -11.06 -7.34
C TYR A 25 6.36 -9.65 -6.79
N ILE A 26 5.76 -8.62 -7.43
CA ILE A 26 5.86 -7.23 -6.97
C ILE A 26 5.20 -7.07 -5.60
N THR A 27 4.03 -7.68 -5.37
CA THR A 27 3.36 -7.60 -4.06
C THR A 27 4.15 -8.31 -2.96
N GLY A 28 4.90 -9.37 -3.29
CA GLY A 28 5.86 -9.98 -2.37
C GLY A 28 6.97 -9.01 -1.94
N LEU A 29 7.50 -8.22 -2.89
CA LEU A 29 8.48 -7.17 -2.58
C LEU A 29 7.87 -6.06 -1.70
N VAL A 30 6.60 -5.70 -1.91
CA VAL A 30 5.87 -4.78 -1.03
C VAL A 30 5.85 -5.28 0.40
N ALA A 31 5.42 -6.54 0.60
CA ALA A 31 5.33 -7.16 1.92
C ALA A 31 6.71 -7.25 2.59
N GLY A 32 7.74 -7.69 1.85
CA GLY A 32 9.11 -7.77 2.36
C GLY A 32 9.68 -6.42 2.79
N ALA A 33 9.52 -5.39 1.96
CA ALA A 33 9.96 -4.03 2.28
C ALA A 33 9.22 -3.45 3.49
N PHE A 34 7.91 -3.68 3.58
CA PHE A 34 7.11 -3.26 4.73
C PHE A 34 7.57 -3.94 6.03
N VAL A 35 7.82 -5.25 6.00
CA VAL A 35 8.34 -5.99 7.18
C VAL A 35 9.67 -5.41 7.63
N VAL A 36 10.60 -5.12 6.71
CA VAL A 36 11.90 -4.49 7.05
C VAL A 36 11.70 -3.15 7.77
N SER A 37 10.77 -2.32 7.29
CA SER A 37 10.43 -1.06 7.98
C SER A 37 9.83 -1.31 9.37
N SER A 38 8.92 -2.27 9.48
CA SER A 38 8.23 -2.62 10.73
C SER A 38 9.16 -3.17 11.80
N LEU A 39 10.25 -3.85 11.42
CA LEU A 39 11.28 -4.34 12.37
C LEU A 39 11.91 -3.18 13.15
N TYR A 40 12.05 -2.01 12.54
CA TYR A 40 12.49 -0.82 13.25
C TYR A 40 11.35 -0.18 14.07
N HIS A 41 10.20 0.08 13.46
CA HIS A 41 9.14 0.86 14.10
C HIS A 41 8.41 0.12 15.23
N VAL A 42 8.30 -1.21 15.13
CA VAL A 42 7.60 -2.06 16.13
C VAL A 42 8.57 -2.69 17.11
N PHE A 43 9.62 -3.33 16.58
CA PHE A 43 10.54 -4.16 17.37
C PHE A 43 11.83 -3.42 17.77
N HIS A 44 11.95 -2.12 17.43
CA HIS A 44 13.08 -1.26 17.80
C HIS A 44 14.45 -1.83 17.41
N GLN A 45 14.53 -2.47 16.23
CA GLN A 45 15.79 -2.97 15.69
C GLN A 45 16.63 -1.81 15.16
N GLU A 46 17.43 -1.19 16.00
CA GLU A 46 18.21 0.03 15.67
C GLU A 46 19.17 -0.16 14.49
N VAL A 47 19.62 -1.39 14.24
CA VAL A 47 20.47 -1.73 13.07
C VAL A 47 19.74 -1.40 11.76
N LEU A 48 18.40 -1.49 11.73
CA LEU A 48 17.60 -1.23 10.53
C LEU A 48 17.17 0.22 10.38
N ARG A 49 17.42 1.07 11.37
CA ARG A 49 17.07 2.50 11.33
C ARG A 49 17.44 3.22 10.03
N PRO A 50 18.68 3.05 9.47
CA PRO A 50 19.08 3.77 8.26
C PRO A 50 18.29 3.34 7.01
N VAL A 51 17.79 2.10 6.98
CA VAL A 51 17.06 1.54 5.83
C VAL A 51 15.55 1.54 6.00
N ALA A 52 15.02 1.71 7.22
CA ALA A 52 13.59 1.61 7.51
C ALA A 52 12.74 2.60 6.70
N ARG A 53 13.17 3.86 6.60
CA ARG A 53 12.47 4.90 5.82
C ARG A 53 12.48 4.59 4.33
N LEU A 54 13.61 4.13 3.81
CA LEU A 54 13.73 3.73 2.40
C LEU A 54 12.85 2.52 2.11
N ALA A 55 12.87 1.52 2.99
CA ALA A 55 12.06 0.31 2.87
C ALA A 55 10.55 0.66 2.82
N LEU A 56 10.10 1.58 3.69
CA LEU A 56 8.69 2.01 3.69
C LEU A 56 8.29 2.72 2.39
N VAL A 57 9.13 3.63 1.88
CA VAL A 57 8.90 4.29 0.58
C VAL A 57 8.92 3.26 -0.56
N THR A 58 9.83 2.29 -0.50
CA THR A 58 9.90 1.20 -1.48
C THR A 58 8.62 0.37 -1.48
N ALA A 59 8.08 0.04 -0.29
CA ALA A 59 6.81 -0.66 -0.17
C ALA A 59 5.67 0.14 -0.83
N LEU A 60 5.57 1.44 -0.56
CA LEU A 60 4.55 2.31 -1.17
C LEU A 60 4.71 2.38 -2.69
N CYS A 61 5.93 2.57 -3.20
CA CYS A 61 6.18 2.63 -4.65
C CYS A 61 5.81 1.31 -5.34
N PHE A 62 6.28 0.17 -4.82
CA PHE A 62 5.91 -1.12 -5.39
C PHE A 62 4.42 -1.40 -5.29
N CYS A 63 3.76 -1.03 -4.18
CA CYS A 63 2.32 -1.15 -4.06
C CYS A 63 1.59 -0.32 -5.13
N ALA A 64 1.98 0.94 -5.35
CA ALA A 64 1.39 1.80 -6.36
C ALA A 64 1.57 1.25 -7.79
N PHE A 65 2.72 0.65 -8.10
CA PHE A 65 3.02 0.10 -9.41
C PHE A 65 2.58 -1.36 -9.60
N ALA A 66 2.24 -2.07 -8.54
CA ALA A 66 1.83 -3.48 -8.61
C ALA A 66 0.62 -3.72 -9.51
N THR A 67 -0.29 -2.76 -9.60
CA THR A 67 -1.49 -2.86 -10.46
C THR A 67 -1.19 -2.66 -11.95
N VAL A 68 -0.04 -2.10 -12.33
CA VAL A 68 0.29 -1.84 -13.74
C VAL A 68 0.33 -3.12 -14.59
N PRO A 69 1.00 -4.21 -14.16
CA PRO A 69 0.95 -5.47 -14.91
C PRO A 69 -0.48 -6.00 -15.09
N LEU A 70 -1.34 -5.87 -14.08
CA LEU A 70 -2.75 -6.28 -14.19
C LEU A 70 -3.49 -5.45 -15.23
N LEU A 71 -3.31 -4.12 -15.22
CA LEU A 71 -3.92 -3.21 -16.19
C LEU A 71 -3.48 -3.53 -17.63
N LEU A 72 -2.20 -3.86 -17.81
CA LEU A 72 -1.65 -4.23 -19.12
C LEU A 72 -2.15 -5.59 -19.62
N HIS A 73 -2.57 -6.47 -18.72
CA HIS A 73 -3.15 -7.76 -19.07
C HIS A 73 -4.64 -7.66 -19.44
N LEU A 74 -5.37 -6.66 -18.91
CA LEU A 74 -6.80 -6.52 -19.15
C LEU A 74 -7.10 -6.11 -20.60
N HIS A 75 -8.06 -6.78 -21.24
CA HIS A 75 -8.56 -6.39 -22.56
C HIS A 75 -9.32 -5.03 -22.51
N HIS A 76 -9.86 -4.68 -21.32
CA HIS A 76 -10.63 -3.49 -21.05
C HIS A 76 -10.09 -2.77 -19.79
N PRO A 77 -8.90 -2.14 -19.86
CA PRO A 77 -8.27 -1.51 -18.70
C PRO A 77 -9.10 -0.35 -18.11
N GLU A 78 -9.94 0.29 -18.93
CA GLU A 78 -10.88 1.33 -18.50
C GLU A 78 -11.92 0.84 -17.48
N ARG A 79 -12.20 -0.47 -17.46
CA ARG A 79 -13.13 -1.10 -16.51
C ARG A 79 -12.48 -1.51 -15.20
N ALA A 80 -11.16 -1.43 -15.09
CA ALA A 80 -10.44 -1.82 -13.88
C ALA A 80 -10.91 -1.05 -12.64
N PHE A 81 -11.29 0.22 -12.81
CA PHE A 81 -11.79 1.05 -11.72
C PHE A 81 -13.17 0.64 -11.20
N ASN A 82 -13.94 -0.17 -11.96
CA ASN A 82 -15.24 -0.66 -11.52
C ASN A 82 -15.11 -1.50 -10.23
N ILE A 83 -13.98 -2.15 -10.00
CA ILE A 83 -13.69 -2.90 -8.77
C ILE A 83 -13.79 -2.03 -7.50
N MET A 84 -13.58 -0.72 -7.65
CA MET A 84 -13.63 0.26 -6.57
C MET A 84 -14.99 0.97 -6.49
N ILE A 85 -15.65 1.16 -7.64
CA ILE A 85 -16.87 1.98 -7.77
C ILE A 85 -18.13 1.13 -7.59
N THR A 86 -18.10 -0.12 -8.05
CA THR A 86 -19.25 -1.04 -8.00
C THR A 86 -18.90 -2.32 -7.23
N PRO A 87 -18.68 -2.24 -5.89
CA PRO A 87 -18.34 -3.40 -5.11
C PRO A 87 -19.50 -4.41 -5.08
N SER A 88 -19.17 -5.70 -5.21
CA SER A 88 -20.12 -6.80 -5.10
C SER A 88 -19.68 -7.75 -3.97
N ALA A 89 -20.58 -8.04 -3.05
CA ALA A 89 -20.30 -8.93 -1.92
C ALA A 89 -20.02 -10.39 -2.34
N THR A 90 -20.42 -10.77 -3.53
CA THR A 90 -20.24 -12.12 -4.08
C THR A 90 -19.02 -12.25 -4.99
N SER A 91 -18.31 -11.15 -5.27
CA SER A 91 -17.15 -11.13 -6.15
C SER A 91 -15.86 -11.15 -5.34
N ALA A 92 -15.06 -12.21 -5.48
CA ALA A 92 -13.72 -12.29 -4.88
C ALA A 92 -12.81 -11.14 -5.35
N MET A 93 -12.93 -10.73 -6.62
CA MET A 93 -12.15 -9.61 -7.16
C MET A 93 -12.54 -8.28 -6.49
N SER A 94 -13.80 -8.08 -6.13
CA SER A 94 -14.25 -6.91 -5.37
C SER A 94 -13.64 -6.87 -3.96
N GLY A 95 -13.58 -8.03 -3.29
CA GLY A 95 -12.89 -8.17 -1.99
C GLY A 95 -11.41 -7.78 -2.08
N PHE A 96 -10.75 -8.21 -3.15
CA PHE A 96 -9.37 -7.80 -3.43
C PHE A 96 -9.23 -6.28 -3.56
N GLY A 97 -10.11 -5.61 -4.30
CA GLY A 97 -10.08 -4.16 -4.45
C GLY A 97 -10.16 -3.42 -3.12
N ILE A 98 -11.03 -3.87 -2.21
CA ILE A 98 -11.19 -3.28 -0.87
C ILE A 98 -9.90 -3.47 -0.05
N ILE A 99 -9.38 -4.70 0.04
CA ILE A 99 -8.18 -5.01 0.83
C ILE A 99 -6.98 -4.22 0.30
N TYR A 100 -6.81 -4.16 -1.03
CA TYR A 100 -5.72 -3.41 -1.67
C TYR A 100 -5.79 -1.92 -1.35
N ASN A 101 -6.98 -1.29 -1.45
CA ASN A 101 -7.13 0.14 -1.16
C ASN A 101 -6.89 0.46 0.32
N LEU A 102 -7.38 -0.38 1.23
CA LEU A 102 -7.12 -0.21 2.67
C LEU A 102 -5.64 -0.30 2.99
N TYR A 103 -4.93 -1.26 2.39
CA TYR A 103 -3.49 -1.40 2.59
C TYR A 103 -2.70 -0.24 1.96
N MET A 104 -3.08 0.20 0.76
CA MET A 104 -2.50 1.38 0.11
C MET A 104 -2.68 2.63 0.97
N LEU A 105 -3.88 2.84 1.52
CA LEU A 105 -4.16 3.97 2.41
C LEU A 105 -3.28 3.91 3.67
N LEU A 106 -3.14 2.73 4.27
CA LEU A 106 -2.26 2.51 5.42
C LEU A 106 -0.82 2.92 5.09
N LEU A 107 -0.27 2.46 3.97
CA LEU A 107 1.08 2.81 3.51
C LEU A 107 1.25 4.32 3.29
N VAL A 108 0.27 4.96 2.63
CA VAL A 108 0.31 6.41 2.38
C VAL A 108 0.33 7.19 3.69
N VAL A 109 -0.53 6.84 4.65
CA VAL A 109 -0.59 7.50 5.95
C VAL A 109 0.69 7.27 6.75
N GLU A 110 1.21 6.05 6.77
CA GLU A 110 2.45 5.72 7.49
C GLU A 110 3.66 6.45 6.90
N VAL A 111 3.82 6.47 5.56
CA VAL A 111 4.86 7.27 4.89
C VAL A 111 4.71 8.74 5.25
N TRP A 112 3.50 9.27 5.19
CA TRP A 112 3.26 10.67 5.52
C TRP A 112 3.68 10.99 6.96
N LEU A 113 3.31 10.17 7.95
CA LEU A 113 3.71 10.34 9.35
C LEU A 113 5.23 10.27 9.53
N VAL A 114 5.89 9.28 8.93
CA VAL A 114 7.35 9.09 9.03
C VAL A 114 8.12 10.28 8.45
N PHE A 115 7.58 10.93 7.40
CA PHE A 115 8.21 12.09 6.75
C PHE A 115 7.63 13.43 7.19
N ARG A 116 6.64 13.47 8.10
CA ARG A 116 5.94 14.69 8.50
C ARG A 116 6.89 15.79 8.97
N ALA A 117 7.88 15.47 9.81
CA ALA A 117 8.85 16.44 10.28
C ALA A 117 9.65 17.08 9.13
N ASP A 118 10.07 16.27 8.13
CA ASP A 118 10.79 16.77 6.96
C ASP A 118 9.87 17.59 6.05
N ILE A 119 8.61 17.20 5.91
CA ILE A 119 7.60 17.92 5.13
C ILE A 119 7.37 19.31 5.73
N VAL A 120 7.17 19.41 7.05
CA VAL A 120 6.97 20.67 7.76
C VAL A 120 8.20 21.58 7.63
N ALA A 121 9.40 21.05 7.81
CA ALA A 121 10.65 21.80 7.64
C ALA A 121 10.79 22.36 6.21
N ARG A 122 10.49 21.53 5.20
CA ARG A 122 10.54 21.96 3.79
C ARG A 122 9.42 22.94 3.42
N ALA A 123 8.27 22.87 4.04
CA ALA A 123 7.17 23.83 3.82
C ALA A 123 7.56 25.28 4.15
N GLN A 124 8.50 25.45 5.09
CA GLN A 124 9.00 26.78 5.47
C GLN A 124 10.10 27.31 4.56
N THR A 125 10.94 26.43 4.01
CA THR A 125 12.12 26.80 3.26
C THR A 125 11.90 26.81 1.76
N SER A 126 10.98 25.98 1.25
CA SER A 126 10.73 25.82 -0.18
C SER A 126 9.83 26.96 -0.73
N ARG A 127 10.12 27.39 -1.96
CA ARG A 127 9.35 28.40 -2.70
C ARG A 127 8.79 27.81 -3.99
N GLY A 128 7.83 28.50 -4.61
CA GLY A 128 7.20 28.05 -5.85
C GLY A 128 6.24 26.88 -5.67
N PRO A 129 5.96 26.09 -6.74
CA PRO A 129 4.98 25.00 -6.71
C PRO A 129 5.34 23.88 -5.70
N ALA A 130 6.63 23.57 -5.54
CA ALA A 130 7.09 22.63 -4.52
C ALA A 130 6.77 23.11 -3.10
N GLY A 131 6.97 24.42 -2.83
CA GLY A 131 6.62 25.01 -1.54
C GLY A 131 5.11 24.95 -1.25
N LEU A 132 4.26 25.14 -2.27
CA LEU A 132 2.82 24.97 -2.14
C LEU A 132 2.46 23.52 -1.79
N LEU A 133 3.05 22.54 -2.47
CA LEU A 133 2.83 21.12 -2.19
C LEU A 133 3.20 20.76 -0.75
N TYR A 134 4.38 21.18 -0.26
CA TYR A 134 4.78 20.93 1.11
C TYR A 134 3.85 21.61 2.14
N ARG A 135 3.33 22.82 1.86
CA ARG A 135 2.36 23.49 2.72
C ARG A 135 1.03 22.74 2.80
N ILE A 136 0.56 22.20 1.68
CA ILE A 136 -0.65 21.35 1.67
C ILE A 136 -0.40 20.08 2.47
N LEU A 137 0.72 19.39 2.23
CA LEU A 137 1.07 18.16 2.93
C LEU A 137 1.37 18.35 4.42
N SER A 138 1.80 19.56 4.84
CA SER A 138 1.99 19.88 6.26
C SER A 138 0.68 20.08 7.03
N LEU A 139 -0.49 20.10 6.33
CA LEU A 139 -1.82 20.36 6.90
C LEU A 139 -1.90 21.67 7.70
N GLY A 140 -1.07 22.66 7.36
CA GLY A 140 -1.00 23.95 8.03
C GLY A 140 -0.08 24.01 9.24
N ASP A 141 0.55 22.90 9.62
CA ASP A 141 1.53 22.90 10.70
C ASP A 141 2.78 23.68 10.31
N ARG A 142 3.21 24.54 11.20
CA ARG A 142 4.45 25.34 11.04
C ARG A 142 5.64 24.75 11.79
N THR A 143 5.37 24.05 12.90
CA THR A 143 6.41 23.43 13.74
C THR A 143 5.92 22.09 14.24
N VAL A 144 6.83 21.13 14.33
CA VAL A 144 6.55 19.82 14.95
C VAL A 144 6.99 19.90 16.42
N THR A 145 6.01 19.91 17.32
CA THR A 145 6.26 19.92 18.78
C THR A 145 6.67 18.51 19.26
N GLU A 146 7.22 18.40 20.46
CA GLU A 146 7.56 17.11 21.05
C GLU A 146 6.32 16.23 21.29
N GLU A 147 5.20 16.85 21.66
CA GLU A 147 3.91 16.15 21.78
C GLU A 147 3.47 15.56 20.44
N SER A 148 3.59 16.34 19.35
CA SER A 148 3.27 15.89 18.00
C SER A 148 4.18 14.72 17.57
N ARG A 149 5.48 14.78 17.87
CA ARG A 149 6.43 13.68 17.57
C ARG A 149 6.09 12.41 18.33
N THR A 150 5.69 12.54 19.59
CA THR A 150 5.29 11.38 20.40
C THR A 150 4.01 10.76 19.87
N ALA A 151 3.05 11.58 19.48
CA ALA A 151 1.81 11.12 18.85
C ALA A 151 2.07 10.44 17.50
N ASP A 152 2.94 11.04 16.65
CA ASP A 152 3.33 10.45 15.37
C ASP A 152 4.02 9.09 15.58
N ALA A 153 4.95 8.98 16.52
CA ALA A 153 5.65 7.73 16.84
C ALA A 153 4.68 6.64 17.32
N TRP A 154 3.70 7.00 18.15
CA TRP A 154 2.65 6.10 18.62
C TRP A 154 1.78 5.62 17.46
N LEU A 155 1.34 6.54 16.57
CA LEU A 155 0.54 6.19 15.40
C LEU A 155 1.32 5.31 14.43
N ILE A 156 2.58 5.63 14.11
CA ILE A 156 3.45 4.84 13.24
C ILE A 156 3.55 3.41 13.79
N ARG A 157 3.81 3.26 15.09
CA ARG A 157 3.91 1.94 15.71
C ARG A 157 2.63 1.11 15.53
N TRP A 158 1.45 1.70 15.77
CA TRP A 158 0.17 1.00 15.61
C TRP A 158 -0.17 0.69 14.16
N LEU A 159 0.13 1.62 13.23
CA LEU A 159 -0.02 1.38 11.79
C LEU A 159 0.89 0.23 11.33
N SER A 160 2.16 0.22 11.76
CA SER A 160 3.07 -0.88 11.45
C SER A 160 2.60 -2.21 12.03
N ILE A 161 2.07 -2.25 13.28
CA ILE A 161 1.50 -3.46 13.88
C ILE A 161 0.29 -3.95 13.08
N ALA A 162 -0.61 -3.05 12.68
CA ALA A 162 -1.78 -3.39 11.87
C ALA A 162 -1.39 -3.75 10.42
N GLY A 163 -0.34 -3.13 9.90
CA GLY A 163 0.14 -3.32 8.54
C GLY A 163 0.75 -4.70 8.30
N ILE A 164 1.37 -5.34 9.29
CA ILE A 164 1.92 -6.69 9.15
C ILE A 164 0.83 -7.69 8.78
N PRO A 165 -0.25 -7.87 9.57
CA PRO A 165 -1.33 -8.77 9.18
C PRO A 165 -2.05 -8.32 7.90
N ALA A 166 -2.18 -6.99 7.66
CA ALA A 166 -2.78 -6.49 6.43
C ALA A 166 -1.96 -6.87 5.19
N ALA A 167 -0.62 -6.79 5.25
CA ALA A 167 0.27 -7.27 4.20
C ALA A 167 0.11 -8.78 3.96
N CYS A 168 0.04 -9.57 5.03
CA CYS A 168 -0.17 -11.02 4.95
C CYS A 168 -1.53 -11.34 4.32
N ILE A 169 -2.59 -10.64 4.71
CA ILE A 169 -3.95 -10.83 4.17
C ILE A 169 -3.95 -10.46 2.67
N LEU A 170 -3.39 -9.31 2.31
CA LEU A 170 -3.33 -8.89 0.91
C LEU A 170 -2.58 -9.92 0.06
N HIS A 171 -1.40 -10.36 0.50
CA HIS A 171 -0.60 -11.32 -0.24
C HIS A 171 -1.23 -12.71 -0.29
N GLY A 172 -1.81 -13.19 0.83
CA GLY A 172 -2.57 -14.43 0.89
C GLY A 172 -3.81 -14.40 0.00
N TYR A 173 -4.50 -13.26 -0.06
CA TYR A 173 -5.64 -13.07 -0.95
C TYR A 173 -5.24 -13.09 -2.44
N VAL A 174 -4.08 -12.54 -2.77
CA VAL A 174 -3.48 -12.66 -4.11
C VAL A 174 -3.25 -14.14 -4.45
N GLY A 175 -2.65 -14.90 -3.54
CA GLY A 175 -2.50 -16.35 -3.70
C GLY A 175 -3.83 -17.09 -3.90
N PHE A 176 -4.86 -16.69 -3.16
CA PHE A 176 -6.21 -17.26 -3.33
C PHE A 176 -6.85 -16.93 -4.70
N LEU A 177 -6.61 -15.73 -5.23
CA LEU A 177 -7.19 -15.32 -6.52
C LEU A 177 -6.50 -15.97 -7.73
N PHE A 178 -5.20 -16.24 -7.62
CA PHE A 178 -4.37 -16.67 -8.74
C PHE A 178 -3.86 -18.12 -8.60
N GLY A 179 -4.12 -18.78 -7.49
CA GLY A 179 -3.82 -20.21 -7.24
C GLY A 179 -4.95 -21.09 -7.66
#